data_c6e5e13782b352586a50dd86c667083a
#
_entry.id   c6e5e13782b352586a50dd86c667083a
#
_cell.length_a   1.000
_cell.length_b   1.000
_cell.length_c   1.000
_cell.angle_alpha   90.00
_cell.angle_beta   90.00
_cell.angle_gamma   90.00
#
_symmetry.space_group_name_H-M   'P 1'
#
loop_
_entity.id
_entity.type
_entity.pdbx_description
1 polymer ?
#
loop_
_entity_poly.entity_id
_entity_poly.type
_entity_poly.pdbx_seq_one_letter_code
_entity_poly.pdbx_strand_id
1 'polypeptide(L)'
;MDPAHQSQQPVLSVLCVDNDREVRELLHEVMNHLGHQGTTAVDGMDAMDKLANKHFDLVITDLNMPRMDGTKLIKTIKTEFDDVDVVAITAYEMTYTYTDIIALGASDFISKPFNVNELEAKINRITRERKQRIQLKQLSTCDGLTGLYNRRHFDENLKHEASRALRQNYSLHLLFIDLDGHKAYNDEYGHQEGDNLLRQLAEIILVNVRKDVDSAYRYGGDEFAVVLPHAKRQQALMVADRLIRSFNRVSASSTSLSIGLAKLYNSGETLKENLESLIGRADQAVYCAKTKGGDQVCIGPDENETPSISLV
;
A
#
# COMPACT_ATOMS: atom_id res chain seq x y z
N MET A 1 31.56 -20.86 -2.15
CA MET A 1 30.43 -20.52 -3.05
C MET A 1 29.22 -21.27 -2.51
N ASP A 2 28.36 -20.56 -1.82
CA ASP A 2 27.21 -21.10 -1.11
C ASP A 2 26.01 -21.17 -2.06
N PRO A 3 25.35 -22.32 -2.30
CA PRO A 3 24.30 -22.46 -3.31
C PRO A 3 22.89 -22.07 -2.78
N ALA A 4 22.78 -21.19 -1.81
CA ALA A 4 21.53 -20.93 -1.08
C ALA A 4 20.77 -19.66 -1.47
N HIS A 5 21.00 -19.05 -2.63
CA HIS A 5 20.19 -17.95 -3.16
C HIS A 5 19.47 -18.32 -4.45
N GLN A 6 18.77 -19.46 -4.46
CA GLN A 6 17.66 -19.61 -5.40
C GLN A 6 16.54 -18.67 -4.89
N SER A 7 16.42 -17.51 -5.52
CA SER A 7 15.33 -16.57 -5.31
C SER A 7 14.01 -17.29 -5.61
N GLN A 8 13.28 -17.72 -4.57
CA GLN A 8 11.96 -18.32 -4.71
C GLN A 8 11.09 -17.33 -5.51
N GLN A 9 10.56 -17.82 -6.63
CA GLN A 9 9.60 -17.05 -7.41
C GLN A 9 8.34 -16.83 -6.56
N PRO A 10 7.70 -15.65 -6.62
CA PRO A 10 6.47 -15.41 -5.88
C PRO A 10 5.38 -16.39 -6.35
N VAL A 11 4.67 -16.98 -5.39
CA VAL A 11 3.51 -17.81 -5.66
C VAL A 11 2.36 -16.90 -6.07
N LEU A 12 1.88 -17.02 -7.30
CA LEU A 12 0.75 -16.26 -7.81
C LEU A 12 -0.59 -16.98 -7.53
N SER A 13 -1.64 -16.20 -7.26
CA SER A 13 -3.03 -16.64 -7.32
C SER A 13 -3.54 -16.47 -8.75
N VAL A 14 -3.82 -17.55 -9.45
CA VAL A 14 -4.14 -17.56 -10.88
C VAL A 14 -5.57 -18.03 -11.11
N LEU A 15 -6.36 -17.27 -11.87
CA LEU A 15 -7.70 -17.63 -12.29
C LEU A 15 -7.67 -18.12 -13.76
N CYS A 16 -8.00 -19.39 -13.99
CA CYS A 16 -8.05 -20.02 -15.32
C CYS A 16 -9.48 -20.05 -15.82
N VAL A 17 -9.78 -19.32 -16.89
CA VAL A 17 -11.14 -19.12 -17.42
C VAL A 17 -11.24 -19.69 -18.83
N ASP A 18 -12.01 -20.73 -19.00
CA ASP A 18 -12.29 -21.34 -20.31
C ASP A 18 -13.61 -22.10 -20.24
N ASN A 19 -14.43 -22.10 -21.29
CA ASN A 19 -15.66 -22.87 -21.32
C ASN A 19 -15.40 -24.37 -21.59
N ASP A 20 -14.25 -24.72 -22.16
CA ASP A 20 -13.81 -26.10 -22.32
C ASP A 20 -13.24 -26.63 -21.00
N ARG A 21 -13.82 -27.75 -20.54
CA ARG A 21 -13.41 -28.37 -19.28
C ARG A 21 -11.98 -28.91 -19.32
N GLU A 22 -11.59 -29.54 -20.42
CA GLU A 22 -10.26 -30.15 -20.57
C GLU A 22 -9.17 -29.07 -20.54
N VAL A 23 -9.41 -27.95 -21.23
CA VAL A 23 -8.49 -26.80 -21.23
C VAL A 23 -8.39 -26.18 -19.83
N ARG A 24 -9.50 -26.02 -19.12
CA ARG A 24 -9.49 -25.51 -17.75
C ARG A 24 -8.69 -26.39 -16.79
N GLU A 25 -8.90 -27.72 -16.86
CA GLU A 25 -8.19 -28.70 -16.03
C GLU A 25 -6.69 -28.69 -16.36
N LEU A 26 -6.32 -28.65 -17.63
CA LEU A 26 -4.93 -28.54 -18.06
C LEU A 26 -4.26 -27.25 -17.52
N LEU A 27 -4.91 -26.09 -17.68
CA LEU A 27 -4.39 -24.81 -17.16
C LEU A 27 -4.22 -24.85 -15.64
N HIS A 28 -5.18 -25.42 -14.93
CA HIS A 28 -5.11 -25.57 -13.47
C HIS A 28 -3.95 -26.47 -13.04
N GLU A 29 -3.75 -27.60 -13.69
CA GLU A 29 -2.65 -28.53 -13.41
C GLU A 29 -1.29 -27.89 -13.71
N VAL A 30 -1.16 -27.19 -14.83
CA VAL A 30 0.09 -26.48 -15.17
C VAL A 30 0.39 -25.41 -14.14
N MET A 31 -0.59 -24.61 -13.70
CA MET A 31 -0.34 -23.58 -12.66
C MET A 31 0.14 -24.22 -11.35
N ASN A 32 -0.48 -25.29 -10.92
CA ASN A 32 -0.06 -26.02 -9.72
C ASN A 32 1.34 -26.65 -9.87
N HIS A 33 1.67 -27.19 -11.05
CA HIS A 33 3.00 -27.72 -11.36
C HIS A 33 4.10 -26.64 -11.29
N LEU A 34 3.78 -25.42 -11.74
CA LEU A 34 4.67 -24.26 -11.66
C LEU A 34 4.75 -23.64 -10.24
N GLY A 35 4.04 -24.20 -9.26
CA GLY A 35 4.04 -23.73 -7.89
C GLY A 35 3.12 -22.53 -7.62
N HIS A 36 2.18 -22.25 -8.53
CA HIS A 36 1.15 -21.22 -8.37
C HIS A 36 -0.16 -21.80 -7.85
N GLN A 37 -1.05 -20.95 -7.34
CA GLN A 37 -2.38 -21.38 -6.86
C GLN A 37 -3.42 -21.20 -7.95
N GLY A 38 -3.75 -22.28 -8.67
CA GLY A 38 -4.77 -22.27 -9.71
C GLY A 38 -6.20 -22.30 -9.13
N THR A 39 -7.09 -21.47 -9.69
CA THR A 39 -8.54 -21.50 -9.50
C THR A 39 -9.18 -21.48 -10.87
N THR A 40 -10.30 -22.17 -11.09
CA THR A 40 -10.94 -22.26 -12.40
C THR A 40 -12.25 -21.48 -12.45
N ALA A 41 -12.63 -20.97 -13.64
CA ALA A 41 -13.94 -20.38 -13.93
C ALA A 41 -14.43 -20.85 -15.31
N VAL A 42 -15.75 -21.01 -15.46
CA VAL A 42 -16.34 -21.59 -16.68
C VAL A 42 -16.61 -20.57 -17.78
N ASP A 43 -16.65 -19.29 -17.45
CA ASP A 43 -16.79 -18.15 -18.35
C ASP A 43 -16.52 -16.81 -17.65
N GLY A 44 -16.67 -15.69 -18.37
CA GLY A 44 -16.39 -14.36 -17.84
C GLY A 44 -17.29 -13.94 -16.68
N MET A 45 -18.53 -14.39 -16.59
CA MET A 45 -19.42 -14.07 -15.45
C MET A 45 -18.96 -14.77 -14.17
N ASP A 46 -18.68 -16.08 -14.25
CA ASP A 46 -18.13 -16.86 -13.14
C ASP A 46 -16.76 -16.31 -12.70
N ALA A 47 -15.96 -15.83 -13.66
CA ALA A 47 -14.68 -15.17 -13.35
C ALA A 47 -14.89 -13.87 -12.57
N MET A 48 -15.83 -13.02 -12.96
CA MET A 48 -16.15 -11.77 -12.24
C MET A 48 -16.67 -12.03 -10.83
N ASP A 49 -17.55 -13.03 -10.65
CA ASP A 49 -18.03 -13.42 -9.32
C ASP A 49 -16.87 -13.85 -8.40
N LYS A 50 -15.87 -14.54 -8.93
CA LYS A 50 -14.69 -14.96 -8.18
C LYS A 50 -13.75 -13.79 -7.88
N LEU A 51 -13.52 -12.89 -8.85
CA LEU A 51 -12.73 -11.68 -8.69
C LEU A 51 -13.32 -10.72 -7.64
N ALA A 52 -14.63 -10.66 -7.51
CA ALA A 52 -15.30 -9.85 -6.49
C ALA A 52 -15.07 -10.38 -5.06
N ASN A 53 -14.80 -11.69 -4.89
CA ASN A 53 -14.72 -12.36 -3.59
C ASN A 53 -13.28 -12.76 -3.19
N LYS A 54 -12.35 -12.81 -4.15
CA LYS A 54 -10.97 -13.24 -3.92
C LYS A 54 -10.01 -12.46 -4.81
N HIS A 55 -8.84 -12.11 -4.25
CA HIS A 55 -7.78 -11.49 -5.03
C HIS A 55 -7.07 -12.52 -5.92
N PHE A 56 -6.80 -12.13 -7.17
CA PHE A 56 -5.98 -12.87 -8.12
C PHE A 56 -4.89 -11.97 -8.68
N ASP A 57 -3.70 -12.54 -8.90
CA ASP A 57 -2.55 -11.86 -9.49
C ASP A 57 -2.57 -11.93 -11.01
N LEU A 58 -3.12 -13.01 -11.54
CA LEU A 58 -3.15 -13.32 -12.98
C LEU A 58 -4.48 -13.97 -13.35
N VAL A 59 -5.04 -13.55 -14.46
CA VAL A 59 -6.18 -14.22 -15.13
C VAL A 59 -5.70 -14.75 -16.46
N ILE A 60 -5.93 -16.03 -16.73
CA ILE A 60 -5.73 -16.66 -18.02
C ILE A 60 -7.12 -16.93 -18.60
N THR A 61 -7.49 -16.32 -19.71
CA THR A 61 -8.87 -16.39 -20.23
C THR A 61 -8.91 -16.76 -21.70
N ASP A 62 -9.82 -17.68 -22.06
CA ASP A 62 -10.24 -17.80 -23.46
C ASP A 62 -10.97 -16.53 -23.91
N LEU A 63 -10.89 -16.19 -25.19
CA LEU A 63 -11.63 -15.06 -25.76
C LEU A 63 -13.06 -15.45 -26.14
N ASN A 64 -13.28 -16.69 -26.58
CA ASN A 64 -14.57 -17.16 -27.11
C ASN A 64 -15.33 -17.98 -26.07
N MET A 65 -16.07 -17.30 -25.20
CA MET A 65 -16.85 -17.94 -24.15
C MET A 65 -18.32 -17.48 -24.17
N PRO A 66 -19.25 -18.34 -23.70
CA PRO A 66 -20.65 -17.94 -23.57
C PRO A 66 -20.85 -16.92 -22.46
N ARG A 67 -22.01 -16.28 -22.41
CA ARG A 67 -22.49 -15.29 -21.44
C ARG A 67 -21.65 -14.00 -21.41
N MET A 68 -20.38 -14.07 -21.02
CA MET A 68 -19.42 -12.98 -21.09
C MET A 68 -18.15 -13.50 -21.77
N ASP A 69 -17.85 -12.94 -22.94
CA ASP A 69 -16.63 -13.26 -23.69
C ASP A 69 -15.36 -12.68 -23.02
N GLY A 70 -14.20 -13.23 -23.41
CA GLY A 70 -12.93 -12.83 -22.81
C GLY A 70 -12.54 -11.39 -23.11
N THR A 71 -12.97 -10.80 -24.23
CA THR A 71 -12.64 -9.40 -24.57
C THR A 71 -13.33 -8.43 -23.61
N LYS A 72 -14.59 -8.71 -23.27
CA LYS A 72 -15.34 -7.96 -22.28
C LYS A 72 -14.76 -8.17 -20.88
N LEU A 73 -14.39 -9.42 -20.54
CA LEU A 73 -13.75 -9.75 -19.27
C LEU A 73 -12.44 -8.96 -19.10
N ILE A 74 -11.55 -8.95 -20.11
CA ILE A 74 -10.28 -8.20 -20.08
C ILE A 74 -10.52 -6.72 -19.81
N LYS A 75 -11.44 -6.08 -20.54
CA LYS A 75 -11.78 -4.66 -20.36
C LYS A 75 -12.28 -4.37 -18.94
N THR A 76 -13.18 -5.23 -18.43
CA THR A 76 -13.75 -5.05 -17.09
C THR A 76 -12.68 -5.21 -16.03
N ILE A 77 -11.80 -6.23 -16.13
CA ILE A 77 -10.68 -6.43 -15.21
C ILE A 77 -9.79 -5.18 -15.19
N LYS A 78 -9.42 -4.64 -16.34
CA LYS A 78 -8.54 -3.45 -16.41
C LYS A 78 -9.19 -2.17 -15.93
N THR A 79 -10.50 -2.10 -15.86
CA THR A 79 -11.23 -0.94 -15.34
C THR A 79 -11.45 -1.03 -13.84
N GLU A 80 -11.67 -2.23 -13.31
CA GLU A 80 -12.11 -2.44 -11.93
C GLU A 80 -11.00 -2.99 -11.00
N PHE A 81 -9.92 -3.57 -11.57
CA PHE A 81 -8.85 -4.24 -10.82
C PHE A 81 -7.46 -3.79 -11.33
N ASP A 82 -6.84 -2.84 -10.63
CA ASP A 82 -5.58 -2.19 -11.06
C ASP A 82 -4.37 -3.13 -11.15
N ASP A 83 -4.30 -4.18 -10.34
CA ASP A 83 -3.10 -5.01 -10.15
C ASP A 83 -3.27 -6.46 -10.68
N VAL A 84 -4.19 -6.71 -11.60
CA VAL A 84 -4.42 -8.03 -12.21
C VAL A 84 -3.81 -8.08 -13.60
N ASP A 85 -2.84 -8.98 -13.81
CA ASP A 85 -2.33 -9.28 -15.15
C ASP A 85 -3.28 -10.22 -15.88
N VAL A 86 -3.41 -10.08 -17.21
CA VAL A 86 -4.32 -10.93 -18.01
C VAL A 86 -3.58 -11.52 -19.20
N VAL A 87 -3.67 -12.85 -19.37
CA VAL A 87 -3.21 -13.57 -20.55
C VAL A 87 -4.44 -14.09 -21.29
N ALA A 88 -4.59 -13.67 -22.53
CA ALA A 88 -5.64 -14.18 -23.40
C ALA A 88 -5.20 -15.50 -24.07
N ILE A 89 -6.10 -16.48 -24.17
CA ILE A 89 -5.93 -17.66 -25.00
C ILE A 89 -6.93 -17.57 -26.14
N THR A 90 -6.53 -17.82 -27.37
CA THR A 90 -7.43 -17.73 -28.52
C THR A 90 -7.16 -18.84 -29.54
N ALA A 91 -8.21 -19.36 -30.15
CA ALA A 91 -8.07 -20.17 -31.36
C ALA A 91 -7.63 -19.26 -32.52
N TYR A 92 -6.71 -19.76 -33.34
CA TYR A 92 -6.13 -19.02 -34.48
C TYR A 92 -7.19 -18.84 -35.60
N GLU A 93 -8.19 -18.04 -35.33
CA GLU A 93 -9.16 -17.59 -36.34
C GLU A 93 -9.20 -16.06 -36.30
N MET A 94 -8.71 -15.48 -37.35
CA MET A 94 -8.71 -14.14 -37.96
C MET A 94 -9.54 -12.98 -37.34
N THR A 95 -10.10 -13.11 -36.14
CA THR A 95 -11.00 -12.10 -35.56
C THR A 95 -10.26 -11.02 -34.77
N TYR A 96 -9.13 -11.34 -34.14
CA TYR A 96 -8.33 -10.40 -33.35
C TYR A 96 -6.85 -10.54 -33.65
N THR A 97 -6.21 -9.40 -33.93
CA THR A 97 -4.74 -9.36 -34.05
C THR A 97 -4.08 -9.26 -32.67
N TYR A 98 -2.78 -9.55 -32.61
CA TYR A 98 -1.98 -9.32 -31.39
C TYR A 98 -2.18 -7.90 -30.82
N THR A 99 -2.12 -6.92 -31.71
CA THR A 99 -2.28 -5.50 -31.34
C THR A 99 -3.66 -5.21 -30.76
N ASP A 100 -4.71 -5.85 -31.24
CA ASP A 100 -6.06 -5.67 -30.73
C ASP A 100 -6.17 -6.20 -29.29
N ILE A 101 -5.64 -7.39 -29.01
CA ILE A 101 -5.68 -8.02 -27.69
C ILE A 101 -4.89 -7.21 -26.66
N ILE A 102 -3.70 -6.74 -27.02
CA ILE A 102 -2.89 -5.88 -26.15
C ILE A 102 -3.57 -4.52 -25.93
N ALA A 103 -4.19 -3.94 -26.97
CA ALA A 103 -4.95 -2.69 -26.82
C ALA A 103 -6.18 -2.83 -25.91
N LEU A 104 -6.75 -4.03 -25.77
CA LEU A 104 -7.80 -4.32 -24.78
C LEU A 104 -7.28 -4.31 -23.33
N GLY A 105 -5.95 -4.36 -23.13
CA GLY A 105 -5.30 -4.37 -21.83
C GLY A 105 -4.72 -5.73 -21.41
N ALA A 106 -4.73 -6.75 -22.28
CA ALA A 106 -4.04 -8.01 -21.97
C ALA A 106 -2.52 -7.79 -21.84
N SER A 107 -1.90 -8.47 -20.88
CA SER A 107 -0.44 -8.46 -20.67
C SER A 107 0.29 -9.34 -21.69
N ASP A 108 -0.38 -10.40 -22.19
CA ASP A 108 0.09 -11.27 -23.27
C ASP A 108 -1.07 -12.08 -23.85
N PHE A 109 -0.79 -12.87 -24.92
CA PHE A 109 -1.74 -13.84 -25.46
C PHE A 109 -1.05 -15.13 -25.88
N ILE A 110 -1.84 -16.21 -26.05
CA ILE A 110 -1.39 -17.52 -26.50
C ILE A 110 -2.37 -18.05 -27.54
N SER A 111 -1.86 -18.57 -28.65
CA SER A 111 -2.70 -19.19 -29.69
C SER A 111 -2.98 -20.66 -29.39
N LYS A 112 -4.21 -21.13 -29.55
CA LYS A 112 -4.55 -22.57 -29.56
C LYS A 112 -4.27 -23.16 -30.94
N PRO A 113 -3.65 -24.37 -31.07
CA PRO A 113 -3.15 -25.18 -29.96
C PRO A 113 -1.82 -24.67 -29.41
N PHE A 114 -1.67 -24.64 -28.09
CA PHE A 114 -0.44 -24.24 -27.42
C PHE A 114 0.22 -25.44 -26.73
N ASN A 115 1.53 -25.34 -26.53
CA ASN A 115 2.25 -26.29 -25.71
C ASN A 115 2.52 -25.75 -24.29
N VAL A 116 2.71 -26.68 -23.37
CA VAL A 116 2.94 -26.33 -21.93
C VAL A 116 4.19 -25.47 -21.77
N ASN A 117 5.24 -25.70 -22.55
CA ASN A 117 6.50 -24.93 -22.44
C ASN A 117 6.31 -23.46 -22.86
N GLU A 118 5.45 -23.19 -23.86
CA GLU A 118 5.12 -21.83 -24.27
C GLU A 118 4.32 -21.10 -23.15
N LEU A 119 3.32 -21.77 -22.60
CA LEU A 119 2.54 -21.24 -21.48
C LEU A 119 3.45 -20.94 -20.28
N GLU A 120 4.30 -21.89 -19.90
CA GLU A 120 5.28 -21.74 -18.83
C GLU A 120 6.21 -20.53 -19.04
N ALA A 121 6.79 -20.41 -20.25
CA ALA A 121 7.70 -19.30 -20.57
C ALA A 121 7.00 -17.93 -20.41
N LYS A 122 5.74 -17.81 -20.85
CA LYS A 122 4.95 -16.58 -20.73
C LYS A 122 4.59 -16.27 -19.28
N ILE A 123 4.17 -17.27 -18.51
CA ILE A 123 3.86 -17.11 -17.07
C ILE A 123 5.11 -16.68 -16.30
N ASN A 124 6.25 -17.32 -16.54
CA ASN A 124 7.52 -16.96 -15.91
C ASN A 124 7.96 -15.53 -16.27
N ARG A 125 7.74 -15.08 -17.50
CA ARG A 125 8.00 -13.70 -17.91
C ARG A 125 7.11 -12.71 -17.14
N ILE A 126 5.82 -12.94 -17.11
CA ILE A 126 4.83 -12.08 -16.42
C ILE A 126 5.15 -12.04 -14.91
N THR A 127 5.45 -13.16 -14.29
CA THR A 127 5.83 -13.26 -12.88
C THR A 127 7.07 -12.39 -12.58
N ARG A 128 8.07 -12.44 -13.44
CA ARG A 128 9.27 -11.62 -13.30
C ARG A 128 8.99 -10.12 -13.49
N GLU A 129 8.24 -9.75 -14.52
CA GLU A 129 7.86 -8.35 -14.79
C GLU A 129 7.01 -7.79 -13.65
N ARG A 130 6.05 -8.56 -13.11
CA ARG A 130 5.25 -8.20 -11.93
C ARG A 130 6.14 -7.97 -10.71
N LYS A 131 7.08 -8.88 -10.43
CA LYS A 131 8.04 -8.73 -9.32
C LYS A 131 8.85 -7.44 -9.46
N GLN A 132 9.36 -7.15 -10.65
CA GLN A 132 10.10 -5.92 -10.92
C GLN A 132 9.22 -4.67 -10.73
N ARG A 133 7.97 -4.69 -11.22
CA ARG A 133 7.01 -3.59 -11.04
C ARG A 133 6.71 -3.32 -9.56
N ILE A 134 6.48 -4.39 -8.76
CA ILE A 134 6.26 -4.28 -7.32
C ILE A 134 7.51 -3.71 -6.62
N GLN A 135 8.70 -4.20 -6.96
CA GLN A 135 9.96 -3.69 -6.40
C GLN A 135 10.18 -2.21 -6.72
N LEU A 136 9.97 -1.80 -7.98
CA LEU A 136 10.07 -0.40 -8.38
C LEU A 136 9.05 0.47 -7.63
N LYS A 137 7.82 0.00 -7.45
CA LYS A 137 6.78 0.70 -6.67
C LYS A 137 7.22 0.83 -5.21
N GLN A 138 7.73 -0.23 -4.59
CA GLN A 138 8.24 -0.20 -3.21
C GLN A 138 9.40 0.78 -3.03
N LEU A 139 10.41 0.72 -3.93
CA LEU A 139 11.54 1.66 -3.91
C LEU A 139 11.11 3.12 -4.10
N SER A 140 10.00 3.33 -4.78
CA SER A 140 9.44 4.66 -5.02
C SER A 140 8.52 5.17 -3.90
N THR A 141 7.91 4.29 -3.09
CA THR A 141 6.89 4.65 -2.09
C THR A 141 7.33 4.42 -0.66
N CYS A 142 8.34 3.57 -0.40
CA CYS A 142 8.80 3.26 0.94
C CYS A 142 10.14 3.93 1.26
N ASP A 143 10.39 4.14 2.54
CA ASP A 143 11.69 4.53 3.09
C ASP A 143 12.60 3.30 3.21
N GLY A 144 13.81 3.39 2.66
CA GLY A 144 14.74 2.26 2.57
C GLY A 144 15.32 1.79 3.92
N LEU A 145 15.26 2.61 4.98
CA LEU A 145 15.75 2.24 6.31
C LEU A 145 14.68 1.55 7.14
N THR A 146 13.48 2.12 7.16
CA THR A 146 12.41 1.74 8.08
C THR A 146 11.33 0.86 7.46
N GLY A 147 11.23 0.83 6.13
CA GLY A 147 10.17 0.13 5.41
C GLY A 147 8.79 0.80 5.47
N LEU A 148 8.63 1.86 6.24
CA LEU A 148 7.42 2.69 6.22
C LEU A 148 7.28 3.42 4.87
N TYR A 149 6.11 3.94 4.58
CA TYR A 149 5.96 4.83 3.42
C TYR A 149 6.85 6.06 3.57
N ASN A 150 7.38 6.56 2.44
CA ASN A 150 8.23 7.75 2.43
C ASN A 150 7.39 9.04 2.35
N ARG A 151 8.06 10.20 2.48
CA ARG A 151 7.45 11.53 2.44
C ARG A 151 6.66 11.78 1.16
N ARG A 152 7.17 11.35 -0.02
CA ARG A 152 6.44 11.55 -1.28
C ARG A 152 5.10 10.82 -1.26
N HIS A 153 5.08 9.58 -0.78
CA HIS A 153 3.84 8.82 -0.64
C HIS A 153 2.90 9.42 0.40
N PHE A 154 3.43 10.02 1.48
CA PHE A 154 2.65 10.81 2.44
C PHE A 154 1.90 11.95 1.77
N ASP A 155 2.60 12.78 0.99
CA ASP A 155 2.01 13.96 0.34
C ASP A 155 0.89 13.56 -0.64
N GLU A 156 1.10 12.50 -1.42
CA GLU A 156 0.12 11.96 -2.36
C GLU A 156 -1.09 11.36 -1.63
N ASN A 157 -0.86 10.48 -0.67
CA ASN A 157 -1.92 9.75 0.04
C ASN A 157 -2.73 10.66 0.96
N LEU A 158 -2.10 11.58 1.67
CA LEU A 158 -2.81 12.54 2.53
C LEU A 158 -3.78 13.39 1.71
N LYS A 159 -3.38 13.82 0.52
CA LYS A 159 -4.24 14.57 -0.40
C LYS A 159 -5.47 13.76 -0.83
N HIS A 160 -5.27 12.49 -1.19
CA HIS A 160 -6.37 11.60 -1.58
C HIS A 160 -7.31 11.32 -0.42
N GLU A 161 -6.76 11.01 0.75
CA GLU A 161 -7.54 10.67 1.93
C GLU A 161 -8.30 11.86 2.50
N ALA A 162 -7.69 13.04 2.52
CA ALA A 162 -8.36 14.27 2.92
C ALA A 162 -9.53 14.64 1.98
N SER A 163 -9.33 14.53 0.66
CA SER A 163 -10.40 14.74 -0.32
C SER A 163 -11.57 13.76 -0.09
N ARG A 164 -11.26 12.50 0.21
CA ARG A 164 -12.27 11.48 0.53
C ARG A 164 -12.99 11.80 1.84
N ALA A 165 -12.25 12.17 2.89
CA ALA A 165 -12.79 12.52 4.20
C ALA A 165 -13.76 13.72 4.13
N LEU A 166 -13.39 14.77 3.41
CA LEU A 166 -14.23 15.96 3.22
C LEU A 166 -15.51 15.62 2.44
N ARG A 167 -15.39 14.83 1.37
CA ARG A 167 -16.53 14.44 0.52
C ARG A 167 -17.50 13.50 1.22
N GLN A 168 -16.98 12.54 2.00
CA GLN A 168 -17.78 11.52 2.70
C GLN A 168 -18.11 11.90 4.15
N ASN A 169 -17.63 13.06 4.61
CA ASN A 169 -17.87 13.61 5.94
C ASN A 169 -17.47 12.67 7.09
N TYR A 170 -16.27 12.09 7.02
CA TYR A 170 -15.70 11.35 8.15
C TYR A 170 -14.46 12.06 8.75
N SER A 171 -14.16 11.72 9.99
CA SER A 171 -13.02 12.31 10.70
C SER A 171 -11.70 11.77 10.17
N LEU A 172 -10.75 12.66 9.89
CA LEU A 172 -9.35 12.35 9.56
C LEU A 172 -8.44 13.05 10.57
N HIS A 173 -7.54 12.29 11.18
CA HIS A 173 -6.53 12.81 12.09
C HIS A 173 -5.14 12.53 11.54
N LEU A 174 -4.22 13.45 11.83
CA LEU A 174 -2.80 13.36 11.54
C LEU A 174 -2.02 13.38 12.84
N LEU A 175 -1.14 12.40 13.05
CA LEU A 175 -0.09 12.45 14.05
C LEU A 175 1.22 12.79 13.34
N PHE A 176 1.93 13.82 13.83
CA PHE A 176 3.36 13.96 13.62
C PHE A 176 4.10 13.50 14.86
N ILE A 177 5.19 12.78 14.66
CA ILE A 177 5.98 12.14 15.70
C ILE A 177 7.44 12.52 15.46
N ASP A 178 8.09 13.00 16.48
CA ASP A 178 9.51 13.33 16.43
C ASP A 178 10.23 12.55 17.55
N LEU A 179 11.40 12.01 17.22
CA LEU A 179 12.23 11.24 18.15
C LEU A 179 13.18 12.17 18.91
N ASP A 180 12.78 12.53 20.12
CA ASP A 180 13.57 13.40 20.99
C ASP A 180 14.94 12.77 21.33
N GLY A 181 15.99 13.59 21.28
CA GLY A 181 17.33 13.17 21.68
C GLY A 181 18.07 12.29 20.67
N HIS A 182 17.52 12.04 19.48
CA HIS A 182 18.13 11.15 18.46
C HIS A 182 19.55 11.55 18.06
N LYS A 183 19.82 12.87 17.93
CA LYS A 183 21.17 13.35 17.62
C LYS A 183 22.17 13.01 18.73
N ALA A 184 21.82 13.27 19.99
CA ALA A 184 22.68 12.95 21.11
C ALA A 184 22.92 11.44 21.25
N TYR A 185 21.88 10.64 20.96
CA TYR A 185 21.96 9.18 20.90
C TYR A 185 22.96 8.72 19.82
N ASN A 186 22.89 9.30 18.60
CA ASN A 186 23.86 9.02 17.54
C ASN A 186 25.31 9.41 17.93
N ASP A 187 25.46 10.55 18.60
CA ASP A 187 26.79 11.03 19.02
C ASP A 187 27.40 10.11 20.10
N GLU A 188 26.58 9.48 20.94
CA GLU A 188 27.00 8.57 22.02
C GLU A 188 27.19 7.12 21.53
N TYR A 189 26.25 6.57 20.73
CA TYR A 189 26.22 5.15 20.39
C TYR A 189 26.56 4.88 18.91
N GLY A 190 26.72 5.91 18.11
CA GLY A 190 27.02 5.83 16.67
C GLY A 190 25.77 5.72 15.79
N HIS A 191 25.91 6.11 14.54
CA HIS A 191 24.81 6.17 13.56
C HIS A 191 24.13 4.83 13.33
N GLN A 192 24.85 3.71 13.46
CA GLN A 192 24.27 2.38 13.26
C GLN A 192 23.23 2.02 14.32
N GLU A 193 23.50 2.40 15.58
CA GLU A 193 22.53 2.23 16.68
C GLU A 193 21.36 3.21 16.55
N GLY A 194 21.59 4.44 16.09
CA GLY A 194 20.50 5.36 15.74
C GLY A 194 19.61 4.83 14.63
N ASP A 195 20.19 4.23 13.60
CA ASP A 195 19.42 3.55 12.55
C ASP A 195 18.60 2.37 13.09
N ASN A 196 19.14 1.60 14.04
CA ASN A 196 18.41 0.53 14.71
C ASN A 196 17.24 1.07 15.53
N LEU A 197 17.44 2.20 16.23
CA LEU A 197 16.38 2.88 16.99
C LEU A 197 15.24 3.36 16.07
N LEU A 198 15.56 3.92 14.90
CA LEU A 198 14.55 4.32 13.90
C LEU A 198 13.77 3.12 13.36
N ARG A 199 14.42 1.97 13.12
CA ARG A 199 13.72 0.73 12.71
C ARG A 199 12.80 0.23 13.82
N GLN A 200 13.24 0.23 15.07
CA GLN A 200 12.40 -0.16 16.21
C GLN A 200 11.18 0.75 16.36
N LEU A 201 11.34 2.07 16.20
CA LEU A 201 10.22 3.00 16.22
C LEU A 201 9.22 2.71 15.10
N ALA A 202 9.71 2.42 13.90
CA ALA A 202 8.85 2.04 12.76
C ALA A 202 8.04 0.77 13.04
N GLU A 203 8.65 -0.26 13.61
CA GLU A 203 7.96 -1.50 14.00
C GLU A 203 6.90 -1.22 15.08
N ILE A 204 7.22 -0.39 16.07
CA ILE A 204 6.27 0.05 17.10
C ILE A 204 5.08 0.77 16.47
N ILE A 205 5.30 1.66 15.51
CA ILE A 205 4.23 2.36 14.81
C ILE A 205 3.33 1.34 14.10
N LEU A 206 3.89 0.42 13.31
CA LEU A 206 3.14 -0.58 12.54
C LEU A 206 2.27 -1.49 13.42
N VAL A 207 2.76 -1.90 14.59
CA VAL A 207 2.00 -2.75 15.53
C VAL A 207 0.87 -1.99 16.21
N ASN A 208 0.98 -0.67 16.32
CA ASN A 208 0.04 0.18 17.06
C ASN A 208 -1.00 0.88 16.18
N VAL A 209 -0.93 0.75 14.86
CA VAL A 209 -1.90 1.28 13.89
C VAL A 209 -2.79 0.17 13.34
N ARG A 210 -3.95 0.52 12.77
CA ARG A 210 -4.87 -0.46 12.18
C ARG A 210 -4.38 -0.83 10.79
N LYS A 211 -4.12 -2.12 10.59
CA LYS A 211 -3.74 -2.65 9.28
C LYS A 211 -4.82 -2.33 8.24
N ASP A 212 -4.39 -1.97 7.03
CA ASP A 212 -5.23 -1.67 5.86
C ASP A 212 -6.22 -0.48 6.03
N VAL A 213 -6.11 0.26 7.14
CA VAL A 213 -6.91 1.45 7.42
C VAL A 213 -6.03 2.66 7.69
N ASP A 214 -5.11 2.55 8.66
CA ASP A 214 -4.18 3.63 9.00
C ASP A 214 -2.92 3.54 8.12
N SER A 215 -2.27 4.66 7.90
CA SER A 215 -1.04 4.70 7.12
C SER A 215 0.07 5.38 7.90
N ALA A 216 1.26 4.76 7.90
CA ALA A 216 2.44 5.21 8.63
C ALA A 216 3.58 5.57 7.68
N TYR A 217 4.28 6.65 7.99
CA TYR A 217 5.29 7.25 7.11
C TYR A 217 6.53 7.65 7.89
N ARG A 218 7.70 7.55 7.26
CA ARG A 218 8.87 8.31 7.66
C ARG A 218 8.87 9.62 6.88
N TYR A 219 8.64 10.74 7.59
CA TYR A 219 8.53 12.05 6.97
C TYR A 219 9.89 12.65 6.62
N GLY A 220 10.91 12.41 7.47
CA GLY A 220 12.30 12.78 7.20
C GLY A 220 13.16 12.58 8.46
N GLY A 221 14.44 12.23 8.31
CA GLY A 221 15.34 12.11 9.45
C GLY A 221 14.79 11.20 10.56
N ASP A 222 14.47 11.83 11.70
CA ASP A 222 13.86 11.26 12.88
C ASP A 222 12.36 11.60 13.05
N GLU A 223 11.74 12.14 11.99
CA GLU A 223 10.34 12.52 11.95
C GLU A 223 9.47 11.45 11.28
N PHE A 224 8.33 11.13 11.88
CA PHE A 224 7.35 10.17 11.39
C PHE A 224 5.96 10.79 11.35
N ALA A 225 5.09 10.22 10.53
CA ALA A 225 3.69 10.62 10.44
C ALA A 225 2.77 9.41 10.44
N VAL A 226 1.56 9.58 11.00
CA VAL A 226 0.50 8.57 10.94
C VAL A 226 -0.80 9.26 10.55
N VAL A 227 -1.44 8.76 9.50
CA VAL A 227 -2.75 9.21 9.04
C VAL A 227 -3.80 8.24 9.56
N LEU A 228 -4.80 8.75 10.27
CA LEU A 228 -5.85 7.99 10.96
C LEU A 228 -7.24 8.35 10.41
N PRO A 229 -7.68 7.75 9.30
CA PRO A 229 -9.03 7.95 8.78
C PRO A 229 -10.07 7.27 9.69
N HIS A 230 -11.30 7.81 9.70
CA HIS A 230 -12.41 7.31 10.51
C HIS A 230 -12.16 7.25 12.02
N ALA A 231 -11.08 7.81 12.52
CA ALA A 231 -10.76 7.85 13.94
C ALA A 231 -11.44 9.03 14.63
N LYS A 232 -12.09 8.80 15.80
CA LYS A 232 -12.50 9.88 16.68
C LYS A 232 -11.26 10.44 17.41
N ARG A 233 -11.32 11.72 17.89
CA ARG A 233 -10.22 12.37 18.62
C ARG A 233 -9.66 11.51 19.77
N GLN A 234 -10.55 10.88 20.56
CA GLN A 234 -10.13 10.00 21.66
C GLN A 234 -9.36 8.77 21.16
N GLN A 235 -9.77 8.18 20.03
CA GLN A 235 -9.09 7.05 19.44
C GLN A 235 -7.69 7.44 18.93
N ALA A 236 -7.57 8.62 18.29
CA ALA A 236 -6.28 9.14 17.84
C ALA A 236 -5.34 9.43 19.02
N LEU A 237 -5.84 10.00 20.12
CA LEU A 237 -5.09 10.18 21.37
C LEU A 237 -4.64 8.84 21.97
N MET A 238 -5.51 7.82 21.98
CA MET A 238 -5.14 6.48 22.47
C MET A 238 -4.03 5.84 21.63
N VAL A 239 -4.01 6.08 20.31
CA VAL A 239 -2.92 5.62 19.46
C VAL A 239 -1.62 6.34 19.84
N ALA A 240 -1.63 7.67 19.97
CA ALA A 240 -0.46 8.45 20.36
C ALA A 240 0.10 8.03 21.73
N ASP A 241 -0.75 7.92 22.76
CA ASP A 241 -0.36 7.45 24.09
C ASP A 241 0.23 6.04 24.06
N ARG A 242 -0.32 5.17 23.24
CA ARG A 242 0.16 3.78 23.10
C ARG A 242 1.52 3.74 22.44
N LEU A 243 1.76 4.59 21.44
CA LEU A 243 3.07 4.74 20.80
C LEU A 243 4.14 5.17 21.83
N ILE A 244 3.87 6.21 22.58
CA ILE A 244 4.78 6.69 23.64
C ILE A 244 5.09 5.56 24.63
N ARG A 245 4.06 4.93 25.20
CA ARG A 245 4.25 3.83 26.16
C ARG A 245 5.00 2.64 25.58
N SER A 246 4.75 2.29 24.31
CA SER A 246 5.44 1.18 23.66
C SER A 246 6.91 1.52 23.39
N PHE A 247 7.18 2.75 22.97
CA PHE A 247 8.55 3.22 22.75
C PHE A 247 9.34 3.27 24.05
N ASN A 248 8.79 3.84 25.12
CA ASN A 248 9.45 3.96 26.44
C ASN A 248 9.78 2.61 27.11
N ARG A 249 9.18 1.50 26.64
CA ARG A 249 9.52 0.15 27.11
C ARG A 249 10.80 -0.42 26.50
N VAL A 250 11.18 0.07 25.32
CA VAL A 250 12.30 -0.47 24.53
C VAL A 250 13.42 0.53 24.33
N SER A 251 13.14 1.84 24.45
CA SER A 251 14.12 2.89 24.27
C SER A 251 15.01 3.07 25.50
N ALA A 252 16.24 3.53 25.25
CA ALA A 252 17.11 4.04 26.33
C ALA A 252 16.50 5.30 26.95
N SER A 253 16.79 5.58 28.22
CA SER A 253 16.26 6.71 28.99
C SER A 253 16.58 8.11 28.42
N SER A 254 17.46 8.19 27.41
CA SER A 254 17.88 9.45 26.78
C SER A 254 17.04 9.83 25.56
N THR A 255 16.10 8.96 25.12
CA THR A 255 15.25 9.20 23.94
C THR A 255 13.77 9.04 24.30
N SER A 256 12.91 9.87 23.71
CA SER A 256 11.47 9.86 23.90
C SER A 256 10.74 10.26 22.63
N LEU A 257 9.39 10.31 22.66
CA LEU A 257 8.60 10.75 21.54
C LEU A 257 7.83 12.02 21.86
N SER A 258 8.00 13.05 21.02
CA SER A 258 7.11 14.21 20.99
C SER A 258 6.09 14.03 19.87
N ILE A 259 4.80 14.01 20.22
CA ILE A 259 3.72 13.74 19.26
C ILE A 259 2.78 14.94 19.16
N GLY A 260 2.52 15.40 17.93
CA GLY A 260 1.50 16.39 17.60
C GLY A 260 0.29 15.75 16.95
N LEU A 261 -0.90 15.97 17.50
CA LEU A 261 -2.18 15.49 16.95
C LEU A 261 -2.95 16.66 16.36
N ALA A 262 -3.37 16.56 15.09
CA ALA A 262 -4.29 17.50 14.47
C ALA A 262 -5.45 16.76 13.77
N LYS A 263 -6.61 17.43 13.68
CA LYS A 263 -7.78 16.96 12.94
C LYS A 263 -7.92 17.75 11.65
N LEU A 264 -8.34 17.09 10.57
CA LEU A 264 -8.74 17.76 9.34
C LEU A 264 -10.08 18.48 9.57
N TYR A 265 -10.14 19.76 9.19
CA TYR A 265 -11.36 20.55 9.16
C TYR A 265 -11.73 20.93 7.73
N ASN A 266 -12.99 21.22 7.49
CA ASN A 266 -13.48 21.82 6.25
C ASN A 266 -13.75 23.30 6.53
N SER A 267 -12.75 24.15 6.28
CA SER A 267 -12.85 25.60 6.49
C SER A 267 -13.64 26.33 5.40
N GLY A 268 -14.15 25.62 4.39
CA GLY A 268 -14.74 26.21 3.20
C GLY A 268 -13.73 26.74 2.18
N GLU A 269 -12.44 26.54 2.43
CA GLU A 269 -11.32 26.88 1.58
C GLU A 269 -10.98 25.73 0.60
N THR A 270 -9.94 25.91 -0.18
CA THR A 270 -9.45 24.85 -1.08
C THR A 270 -8.91 23.64 -0.31
N LEU A 271 -8.89 22.48 -0.94
CA LEU A 271 -8.27 21.28 -0.37
C LEU A 271 -6.80 21.52 0.04
N LYS A 272 -6.09 22.34 -0.75
CA LYS A 272 -4.69 22.68 -0.48
C LYS A 272 -4.56 23.43 0.85
N GLU A 273 -5.35 24.44 1.06
CA GLU A 273 -5.35 25.26 2.29
C GLU A 273 -5.75 24.43 3.52
N ASN A 274 -6.77 23.57 3.38
CA ASN A 274 -7.15 22.62 4.44
C ASN A 274 -6.02 21.67 4.83
N LEU A 275 -5.22 21.21 3.85
CA LEU A 275 -4.05 20.35 4.09
C LEU A 275 -2.89 21.10 4.73
N GLU A 276 -2.57 22.31 4.24
CA GLU A 276 -1.54 23.17 4.83
C GLU A 276 -1.87 23.51 6.28
N SER A 277 -3.14 23.83 6.57
CA SER A 277 -3.63 24.05 7.93
C SER A 277 -3.49 22.80 8.80
N LEU A 278 -3.88 21.62 8.30
CA LEU A 278 -3.76 20.35 9.05
C LEU A 278 -2.32 20.05 9.42
N ILE A 279 -1.41 20.12 8.44
CA ILE A 279 0.03 19.88 8.61
C ILE A 279 0.63 20.88 9.59
N GLY A 280 0.37 22.18 9.40
CA GLY A 280 0.89 23.23 10.27
C GLY A 280 0.43 23.10 11.73
N ARG A 281 -0.82 22.70 11.97
CA ARG A 281 -1.34 22.47 13.32
C ARG A 281 -0.74 21.23 13.97
N ALA A 282 -0.48 20.16 13.20
CA ALA A 282 0.20 18.98 13.71
C ALA A 282 1.66 19.30 14.09
N ASP A 283 2.38 20.04 13.25
CA ASP A 283 3.75 20.48 13.49
C ASP A 283 3.85 21.40 14.72
N GLN A 284 2.95 22.39 14.82
CA GLN A 284 2.86 23.26 16.00
C GLN A 284 2.61 22.47 17.30
N ALA A 285 1.83 21.39 17.22
CA ALA A 285 1.59 20.53 18.36
C ALA A 285 2.83 19.70 18.75
N VAL A 286 3.65 19.24 17.79
CA VAL A 286 4.96 18.61 18.09
C VAL A 286 5.85 19.61 18.80
N TYR A 287 5.94 20.83 18.29
CA TYR A 287 6.73 21.88 18.94
C TYR A 287 6.25 22.16 20.37
N CYS A 288 4.93 22.18 20.60
CA CYS A 288 4.36 22.30 21.94
C CYS A 288 4.78 21.11 22.84
N ALA A 289 4.77 19.88 22.34
CA ALA A 289 5.20 18.71 23.09
C ALA A 289 6.69 18.82 23.50
N LYS A 290 7.55 19.21 22.56
CA LYS A 290 8.99 19.43 22.81
C LYS A 290 9.25 20.53 23.86
N THR A 291 8.57 21.66 23.75
CA THR A 291 8.76 22.79 24.72
C THR A 291 8.26 22.46 26.12
N LYS A 292 7.37 21.52 26.28
CA LYS A 292 6.90 21.01 27.58
C LYS A 292 7.76 19.88 28.15
N GLY A 293 8.89 19.57 27.55
CA GLY A 293 9.85 18.58 28.02
C GLY A 293 9.89 17.26 27.25
N GLY A 294 9.14 17.15 26.15
CA GLY A 294 9.07 15.91 25.35
C GLY A 294 8.22 14.81 26.01
N ASP A 295 8.31 13.58 25.49
CA ASP A 295 7.64 12.38 26.00
C ASP A 295 6.13 12.53 26.23
N GLN A 296 5.45 13.22 25.31
CA GLN A 296 4.03 13.51 25.42
C GLN A 296 3.37 13.79 24.09
N VAL A 297 2.04 13.74 24.10
CA VAL A 297 1.21 14.20 22.99
C VAL A 297 0.63 15.58 23.30
N CYS A 298 0.77 16.50 22.33
CA CYS A 298 0.03 17.75 22.31
C CYS A 298 -1.01 17.73 21.18
N ILE A 299 -2.07 18.53 21.34
CA ILE A 299 -3.11 18.66 20.33
C ILE A 299 -2.98 20.01 19.67
N GLY A 300 -2.98 20.04 18.35
CA GLY A 300 -3.02 21.28 17.58
C GLY A 300 -4.32 22.08 17.88
N PRO A 301 -4.24 23.42 17.78
CA PRO A 301 -5.41 24.26 18.05
C PRO A 301 -6.58 23.88 17.18
N ASP A 302 -7.79 23.97 17.74
CA ASP A 302 -9.03 23.82 16.97
C ASP A 302 -9.20 25.05 16.04
N GLU A 303 -9.92 24.90 14.94
CA GLU A 303 -10.03 25.89 13.84
C GLU A 303 -10.53 27.28 14.31
N ASN A 304 -11.22 27.36 15.45
CA ASN A 304 -11.77 28.58 16.03
C ASN A 304 -10.94 29.18 17.18
N GLU A 305 -9.82 28.56 17.54
CA GLU A 305 -8.90 29.12 18.53
C GLU A 305 -7.80 29.90 17.79
N THR A 306 -7.96 31.21 17.71
CA THR A 306 -6.86 32.12 17.37
C THR A 306 -5.66 31.80 18.26
N PRO A 307 -4.43 31.63 17.72
CA PRO A 307 -3.26 31.40 18.56
C PRO A 307 -3.12 32.57 19.54
N SER A 308 -3.46 32.36 20.77
CA SER A 308 -3.11 33.28 21.84
C SER A 308 -1.60 33.12 22.06
N ILE A 309 -0.83 33.94 21.34
CA ILE A 309 0.58 34.17 21.65
C ILE A 309 0.59 34.91 22.99
N SER A 310 0.62 34.15 24.08
CA SER A 310 1.04 34.69 25.37
C SER A 310 2.56 34.84 25.29
N LEU A 311 2.99 36.03 24.85
CA LEU A 311 4.33 36.54 25.15
C LEU A 311 4.39 36.73 26.66
N VAL A 312 5.18 35.88 27.35
CA VAL A 312 5.79 36.18 28.65
C VAL A 312 7.28 35.90 28.50
#